data_984369722d984cee4dd4d003b747e569
#
_entry.id   984369722d984cee4dd4d003b747e569
#
_cell.length_a   1.000
_cell.length_b   1.000
_cell.length_c   1.000
_cell.angle_alpha   90.00
_cell.angle_beta   90.00
_cell.angle_gamma   90.00
#
_symmetry.space_group_name_H-M   'P 1'
#
loop_
_entity.id
_entity.type
_entity.pdbx_description
1 polymer ?
#
loop_
_entity_poly.entity_id
_entity_poly.type
_entity_poly.pdbx_seq_one_letter_code
_entity_poly.pdbx_strand_id
1 'polypeptide(L)'
;FRQETIPLNAIAAAAFFSLLIHPELLYSVSFQMSYAAYTGIILIYPLMRIKRMHKYLHPLYSLLCISFSAQAMTLPIMAYYFHTISLNSIFINLIAVPAASFLLYGGIMLLALPGFISFYLSYIIIGLTHLFIFSLQQFSKIVINLPDLYPTVTHVILFYLIIILAITYLITRKRQVLRFICC
;
A
#
# COMPACT_ATOMS: atom_id res chain seq x y z
N PHE A 1 0.13 19.92 9.67
CA PHE A 1 -0.81 20.14 8.55
C PHE A 1 -0.12 20.52 7.24
N ARG A 2 1.01 21.24 7.29
CA ARG A 2 1.72 21.70 6.08
C ARG A 2 2.48 20.58 5.35
N GLN A 3 2.78 19.47 6.02
CA GLN A 3 3.51 18.34 5.42
C GLN A 3 2.62 17.35 4.66
N GLU A 4 1.32 17.29 4.96
CA GLU A 4 0.41 16.31 4.35
C GLU A 4 -0.26 16.84 3.07
N THR A 5 -0.30 18.15 2.87
CA THR A 5 -0.88 18.76 1.66
C THR A 5 0.01 18.62 0.43
N ILE A 6 1.35 18.59 0.62
CA ILE A 6 2.30 18.47 -0.48
C ILE A 6 2.15 17.13 -1.23
N PRO A 7 2.12 15.95 -0.55
CA PRO A 7 1.96 14.69 -1.24
C PRO A 7 0.58 14.52 -1.88
N LEU A 8 -0.49 15.08 -1.29
CA LEU A 8 -1.82 15.06 -1.92
C LEU A 8 -1.86 15.90 -3.19
N ASN A 9 -1.25 17.07 -3.19
CA ASN A 9 -1.17 17.92 -4.38
C ASN A 9 -0.32 17.25 -5.47
N ALA A 10 0.78 16.58 -5.09
CA ALA A 10 1.62 15.87 -6.05
C ALA A 10 0.87 14.71 -6.73
N ILE A 11 0.12 13.91 -5.97
CA ILE A 11 -0.66 12.82 -6.56
C ILE A 11 -1.82 13.35 -7.42
N ALA A 12 -2.49 14.43 -6.99
CA ALA A 12 -3.54 15.06 -7.78
C ALA A 12 -3.00 15.61 -9.10
N ALA A 13 -1.83 16.26 -9.09
CA ALA A 13 -1.16 16.72 -10.29
C ALA A 13 -0.76 15.54 -11.20
N ALA A 14 -0.17 14.49 -10.64
CA ALA A 14 0.19 13.30 -11.40
C ALA A 14 -1.04 12.65 -12.05
N ALA A 15 -2.15 12.51 -11.31
CA ALA A 15 -3.41 12.01 -11.85
C ALA A 15 -3.93 12.90 -12.99
N PHE A 16 -3.93 14.21 -12.79
CA PHE A 16 -4.39 15.16 -13.79
C PHE A 16 -3.59 15.06 -15.09
N PHE A 17 -2.25 15.08 -15.02
CA PHE A 17 -1.41 14.95 -16.20
C PHE A 17 -1.55 13.58 -16.89
N SER A 18 -1.64 12.49 -16.11
CA SER A 18 -1.85 11.16 -16.69
C SER A 18 -3.17 11.05 -17.43
N LEU A 19 -4.26 11.59 -16.86
CA LEU A 19 -5.59 11.58 -17.48
C LEU A 19 -5.73 12.59 -18.62
N LEU A 20 -4.93 13.65 -18.64
CA LEU A 20 -4.90 14.60 -19.74
C LEU A 20 -4.31 13.95 -21.01
N ILE A 21 -3.30 13.09 -20.84
CA ILE A 21 -2.64 12.41 -21.96
C ILE A 21 -3.42 11.15 -22.37
N HIS A 22 -3.91 10.39 -21.38
CA HIS A 22 -4.60 9.11 -21.53
C HIS A 22 -5.87 9.06 -20.68
N PRO A 23 -6.99 9.64 -21.14
CA PRO A 23 -8.25 9.68 -20.38
C PRO A 23 -8.84 8.29 -20.10
N GLU A 24 -8.51 7.29 -20.95
CA GLU A 24 -8.91 5.90 -20.77
C GLU A 24 -8.37 5.25 -19.49
N LEU A 25 -7.27 5.78 -18.91
CA LEU A 25 -6.70 5.28 -17.65
C LEU A 25 -7.68 5.37 -16.48
N LEU A 26 -8.67 6.29 -16.54
CA LEU A 26 -9.68 6.41 -15.50
C LEU A 26 -10.43 5.09 -15.24
N TYR A 27 -10.65 4.30 -16.28
CA TYR A 27 -11.32 3.00 -16.21
C TYR A 27 -10.34 1.84 -15.96
N SER A 28 -9.05 2.09 -15.94
CA SER A 28 -8.04 1.09 -15.67
C SER A 28 -8.02 0.72 -14.17
N VAL A 29 -8.19 -0.57 -13.87
CA VAL A 29 -8.12 -1.10 -12.50
C VAL A 29 -6.78 -0.76 -11.85
N SER A 30 -5.68 -0.87 -12.60
CA SER A 30 -4.33 -0.57 -12.11
C SER A 30 -4.18 0.88 -11.69
N PHE A 31 -4.74 1.81 -12.47
CA PHE A 31 -4.74 3.24 -12.13
C PHE A 31 -5.55 3.49 -10.86
N GLN A 32 -6.79 3.00 -10.81
CA GLN A 32 -7.68 3.16 -9.65
C GLN A 32 -7.05 2.61 -8.37
N MET A 33 -6.50 1.39 -8.41
CA MET A 33 -5.85 0.75 -7.26
C MET A 33 -4.61 1.50 -6.78
N SER A 34 -3.77 1.97 -7.71
CA SER A 34 -2.55 2.71 -7.37
C SER A 34 -2.87 4.02 -6.66
N TYR A 35 -3.81 4.79 -7.20
CA TYR A 35 -4.20 6.06 -6.58
C TYR A 35 -4.97 5.87 -5.27
N ALA A 36 -5.82 4.83 -5.16
CA ALA A 36 -6.49 4.47 -3.93
C ALA A 36 -5.49 4.07 -2.83
N ALA A 37 -4.53 3.19 -3.15
CA ALA A 37 -3.50 2.76 -2.20
C ALA A 37 -2.69 3.93 -1.67
N TYR A 38 -2.20 4.81 -2.56
CA TYR A 38 -1.40 5.96 -2.18
C TYR A 38 -2.20 6.97 -1.34
N THR A 39 -3.45 7.24 -1.72
CA THR A 39 -4.36 8.08 -0.94
C THR A 39 -4.61 7.50 0.45
N GLY A 40 -4.79 6.18 0.54
CA GLY A 40 -4.91 5.47 1.82
C GLY A 40 -3.69 5.66 2.72
N ILE A 41 -2.50 5.52 2.16
CA ILE A 41 -1.25 5.74 2.91
C ILE A 41 -1.18 7.18 3.43
N ILE A 42 -1.47 8.18 2.60
CA ILE A 42 -1.39 9.59 3.02
C ILE A 42 -2.42 9.92 4.11
N LEU A 43 -3.65 9.43 3.99
CA LEU A 43 -4.74 9.81 4.89
C LEU A 43 -4.81 8.96 6.15
N ILE A 44 -4.58 7.65 6.05
CA ILE A 44 -4.80 6.71 7.16
C ILE A 44 -3.52 6.49 7.97
N TYR A 45 -2.35 6.32 7.32
CA TYR A 45 -1.10 6.03 8.02
C TYR A 45 -0.73 7.06 9.10
N PRO A 46 -0.86 8.40 8.90
CA PRO A 46 -0.56 9.39 9.94
C PRO A 46 -1.46 9.26 11.18
N LEU A 47 -2.68 8.73 11.03
CA LEU A 47 -3.60 8.50 12.14
C LEU A 47 -3.17 7.34 13.02
N MET A 48 -2.52 6.32 12.42
CA MET A 48 -2.07 5.10 13.08
C MET A 48 -0.66 5.22 13.67
N ARG A 49 0.11 6.25 13.29
CA ARG A 49 1.50 6.41 13.69
C ARG A 49 1.63 6.64 15.20
N ILE A 50 2.31 5.70 15.89
CA ILE A 50 2.67 5.80 17.31
C ILE A 50 4.08 6.41 17.42
N LYS A 51 4.20 7.55 18.13
CA LYS A 51 5.48 8.27 18.29
C LYS A 51 6.46 7.61 19.27
N ARG A 52 5.96 6.83 20.25
CA ARG A 52 6.74 6.19 21.29
C ARG A 52 6.78 4.68 21.09
N MET A 53 7.61 4.21 20.17
CA MET A 53 7.83 2.78 19.96
C MET A 53 9.32 2.45 19.96
N HIS A 54 9.66 1.25 20.41
CA HIS A 54 11.05 0.80 20.48
C HIS A 54 11.70 0.84 19.08
N LYS A 55 12.96 1.32 18.99
CA LYS A 55 13.67 1.58 17.72
C LYS A 55 13.63 0.39 16.74
N TYR A 56 13.73 -0.84 17.26
CA TYR A 56 13.75 -2.06 16.43
C TYR A 56 12.35 -2.51 15.95
N LEU A 57 11.29 -2.20 16.69
CA LEU A 57 9.91 -2.58 16.34
C LEU A 57 9.23 -1.52 15.45
N HIS A 58 9.75 -0.30 15.44
CA HIS A 58 9.20 0.80 14.69
C HIS A 58 9.09 0.54 13.16
N PRO A 59 10.13 0.02 12.47
CA PRO A 59 10.03 -0.24 11.02
C PRO A 59 8.99 -1.31 10.69
N LEU A 60 8.93 -2.38 11.50
CA LEU A 60 7.96 -3.47 11.32
C LEU A 60 6.51 -2.96 11.50
N TYR A 61 6.28 -2.20 12.57
CA TYR A 61 4.99 -1.56 12.82
C TYR A 61 4.61 -0.58 11.71
N SER A 62 5.55 0.23 11.23
CA SER A 62 5.30 1.16 10.12
C SER A 62 4.91 0.44 8.84
N LEU A 63 5.57 -0.68 8.50
CA LEU A 63 5.22 -1.51 7.35
C LEU A 63 3.80 -2.07 7.47
N LEU A 64 3.42 -2.58 8.63
CA LEU A 64 2.06 -3.07 8.89
C LEU A 64 1.02 -1.95 8.73
N CYS A 65 1.27 -0.77 9.30
CA CYS A 65 0.36 0.37 9.20
C CYS A 65 0.23 0.87 7.75
N ILE A 66 1.33 0.92 6.99
CA ILE A 66 1.32 1.30 5.57
C ILE A 66 0.53 0.27 4.76
N SER A 67 0.78 -1.03 4.95
CA SER A 67 0.07 -2.10 4.26
C SER A 67 -1.42 -2.08 4.57
N PHE A 68 -1.79 -1.91 5.85
CA PHE A 68 -3.18 -1.78 6.26
C PHE A 68 -3.85 -0.55 5.63
N SER A 69 -3.17 0.59 5.61
CA SER A 69 -3.70 1.84 5.06
C SER A 69 -3.95 1.75 3.56
N ALA A 70 -3.02 1.13 2.82
CA ALA A 70 -3.19 0.87 1.39
C ALA A 70 -4.34 -0.10 1.14
N GLN A 71 -4.37 -1.22 1.89
CA GLN A 71 -5.39 -2.26 1.75
C GLN A 71 -6.79 -1.72 2.04
N ALA A 72 -6.96 -0.92 3.09
CA ALA A 72 -8.26 -0.36 3.46
C ALA A 72 -8.88 0.45 2.32
N MET A 73 -8.07 1.16 1.54
CA MET A 73 -8.58 1.96 0.41
C MET A 73 -8.70 1.16 -0.90
N THR A 74 -7.89 0.12 -1.10
CA THR A 74 -7.97 -0.71 -2.31
C THR A 74 -9.01 -1.83 -2.20
N LEU A 75 -9.38 -2.23 -0.97
CA LEU A 75 -10.29 -3.33 -0.70
C LEU A 75 -11.64 -3.24 -1.46
N PRO A 76 -12.36 -2.10 -1.48
CA PRO A 76 -13.63 -2.01 -2.20
C PRO A 76 -13.46 -2.15 -3.72
N ILE A 77 -12.35 -1.66 -4.27
CA ILE A 77 -12.02 -1.81 -5.70
C ILE A 77 -11.72 -3.27 -6.01
N MET A 78 -10.91 -3.93 -5.16
CA MET A 78 -10.60 -5.36 -5.31
C MET A 78 -11.86 -6.21 -5.24
N ALA A 79 -12.73 -5.96 -4.26
CA ALA A 79 -14.00 -6.69 -4.13
C ALA A 79 -14.89 -6.51 -5.35
N TYR A 80 -14.94 -5.31 -5.93
CA TYR A 80 -15.77 -5.00 -7.09
C TYR A 80 -15.27 -5.68 -8.38
N TYR A 81 -13.95 -5.61 -8.66
CA TYR A 81 -13.40 -6.13 -9.91
C TYR A 81 -13.04 -7.62 -9.85
N PHE A 82 -12.55 -8.08 -8.72
CA PHE A 82 -12.04 -9.45 -8.57
C PHE A 82 -12.97 -10.37 -7.77
N HIS A 83 -14.01 -9.83 -7.13
CA HIS A 83 -14.97 -10.57 -6.29
C HIS A 83 -14.32 -11.35 -5.15
N THR A 84 -13.08 -11.01 -4.81
CA THR A 84 -12.29 -11.68 -3.77
C THR A 84 -11.69 -10.65 -2.83
N ILE A 85 -11.70 -10.95 -1.54
CA ILE A 85 -11.02 -10.15 -0.52
C ILE A 85 -9.93 -11.02 0.09
N SER A 86 -8.67 -10.63 -0.15
CA SER A 86 -7.52 -11.28 0.48
C SER A 86 -7.04 -10.46 1.68
N LEU A 87 -7.44 -10.87 2.88
CA LEU A 87 -6.95 -10.26 4.13
C LEU A 87 -5.49 -10.62 4.42
N ASN A 88 -5.02 -11.70 3.80
CA ASN A 88 -3.65 -12.21 3.99
C ASN A 88 -2.59 -11.31 3.37
N SER A 89 -2.97 -10.44 2.43
CA SER A 89 -2.03 -9.53 1.74
C SER A 89 -1.30 -8.58 2.69
N ILE A 90 -1.89 -8.23 3.84
CA ILE A 90 -1.24 -7.39 4.85
C ILE A 90 0.00 -8.10 5.41
N PHE A 91 -0.14 -9.39 5.74
CA PHE A 91 0.98 -10.19 6.28
C PHE A 91 1.99 -10.56 5.18
N ILE A 92 1.50 -10.86 3.98
CA ILE A 92 2.35 -11.13 2.82
C ILE A 92 3.22 -9.91 2.50
N ASN A 93 2.68 -8.70 2.54
CA ASN A 93 3.41 -7.46 2.28
C ASN A 93 4.55 -7.22 3.30
N LEU A 94 4.42 -7.73 4.51
CA LEU A 94 5.45 -7.63 5.52
C LEU A 94 6.76 -8.33 5.10
N ILE A 95 6.63 -9.42 4.36
CA ILE A 95 7.76 -10.20 3.81
C ILE A 95 8.07 -9.73 2.38
N ALA A 96 7.05 -9.48 1.58
CA ALA A 96 7.18 -9.14 0.17
C ALA A 96 7.91 -7.81 -0.05
N VAL A 97 7.59 -6.77 0.74
CA VAL A 97 8.19 -5.44 0.55
C VAL A 97 9.70 -5.43 0.82
N PRO A 98 10.22 -5.96 1.96
CA PRO A 98 11.66 -6.07 2.16
C PRO A 98 12.35 -6.94 1.11
N ALA A 99 11.76 -8.11 0.79
CA ALA A 99 12.35 -9.02 -0.19
C ALA A 99 12.42 -8.39 -1.59
N ALA A 100 11.34 -7.74 -2.05
CA ALA A 100 11.32 -7.02 -3.31
C ALA A 100 12.37 -5.89 -3.35
N SER A 101 12.57 -5.19 -2.23
CA SER A 101 13.59 -4.15 -2.11
C SER A 101 15.00 -4.73 -2.28
N PHE A 102 15.29 -5.86 -1.63
CA PHE A 102 16.57 -6.57 -1.79
C PHE A 102 16.79 -7.02 -3.23
N LEU A 103 15.77 -7.58 -3.88
CA LEU A 103 15.86 -8.01 -5.27
C LEU A 103 16.07 -6.83 -6.22
N LEU A 104 15.40 -5.69 -5.97
CA LEU A 104 15.55 -4.48 -6.75
C LEU A 104 16.98 -3.92 -6.65
N TYR A 105 17.50 -3.74 -5.43
CA TYR A 105 18.85 -3.25 -5.22
C TYR A 105 19.90 -4.23 -5.76
N GLY A 106 19.68 -5.53 -5.59
CA GLY A 106 20.52 -6.57 -6.16
C GLY A 106 20.55 -6.50 -7.69
N GLY A 107 19.38 -6.31 -8.32
CA GLY A 107 19.27 -6.15 -9.77
C GLY A 107 19.99 -4.89 -10.28
N ILE A 108 19.84 -3.76 -9.60
CA ILE A 108 20.56 -2.52 -9.95
C ILE A 108 22.09 -2.73 -9.80
N MET A 109 22.52 -3.42 -8.75
CA MET A 109 23.92 -3.73 -8.51
C MET A 109 24.50 -4.63 -9.63
N LEU A 110 23.74 -5.57 -10.16
CA LEU A 110 24.15 -6.40 -11.29
C LEU A 110 24.44 -5.57 -12.55
N LEU A 111 23.65 -4.52 -12.80
CA LEU A 111 23.84 -3.63 -13.94
C LEU A 111 25.10 -2.77 -13.82
N ALA A 112 25.52 -2.46 -12.58
CA ALA A 112 26.69 -1.61 -12.32
C ALA A 112 28.01 -2.39 -12.28
N LEU A 113 27.99 -3.71 -12.13
CA LEU A 113 29.19 -4.56 -11.96
C LEU A 113 29.74 -5.08 -13.30
N PRO A 114 31.07 -5.29 -13.41
CA PRO A 114 31.68 -5.95 -14.56
C PRO A 114 31.10 -7.35 -14.76
N GLY A 115 30.97 -7.78 -16.03
CA GLY A 115 30.25 -9.00 -16.43
C GLY A 115 30.67 -10.30 -15.70
N PHE A 116 31.96 -10.43 -15.34
CA PHE A 116 32.44 -11.59 -14.60
C PHE A 116 31.84 -11.70 -13.19
N ILE A 117 31.80 -10.62 -12.44
CA ILE A 117 31.23 -10.58 -11.08
C ILE A 117 29.71 -10.64 -11.15
N SER A 118 29.11 -9.96 -12.11
CA SER A 118 27.68 -9.96 -12.39
C SER A 118 27.16 -11.37 -12.66
N PHE A 119 27.93 -12.23 -13.37
CA PHE A 119 27.55 -13.60 -13.67
C PHE A 119 27.35 -14.44 -12.40
N TYR A 120 28.30 -14.43 -11.46
CA TYR A 120 28.15 -15.19 -10.20
C TYR A 120 27.05 -14.62 -9.30
N LEU A 121 26.97 -13.29 -9.21
CA LEU A 121 25.96 -12.64 -8.39
C LEU A 121 24.53 -12.87 -8.90
N SER A 122 24.37 -13.03 -10.23
CA SER A 122 23.06 -13.33 -10.84
C SER A 122 22.49 -14.67 -10.37
N TYR A 123 23.32 -15.69 -10.18
CA TYR A 123 22.86 -16.97 -9.64
C TYR A 123 22.31 -16.85 -8.23
N ILE A 124 22.95 -16.04 -7.38
CA ILE A 124 22.47 -15.79 -6.01
C ILE A 124 21.12 -15.07 -6.04
N ILE A 125 21.00 -14.04 -6.88
CA ILE A 125 19.75 -13.27 -7.00
C ILE A 125 18.63 -14.13 -7.59
N ILE A 126 18.92 -14.96 -8.59
CA ILE A 126 17.95 -15.92 -9.14
C ILE A 126 17.49 -16.92 -8.06
N GLY A 127 18.42 -17.47 -7.28
CA GLY A 127 18.11 -18.37 -6.17
C GLY A 127 17.21 -17.71 -5.11
N LEU A 128 17.53 -16.46 -4.72
CA LEU A 128 16.72 -15.67 -3.81
C LEU A 128 15.32 -15.37 -4.39
N THR A 129 15.24 -15.08 -5.69
CA THR A 129 13.95 -14.85 -6.36
C THR A 129 13.08 -16.10 -6.34
N HIS A 130 13.66 -17.28 -6.63
CA HIS A 130 12.94 -18.55 -6.55
C HIS A 130 12.45 -18.85 -5.13
N LEU A 131 13.30 -18.64 -4.11
CA LEU A 131 12.93 -18.79 -2.71
C LEU A 131 11.79 -17.83 -2.32
N PHE A 132 11.86 -16.60 -2.80
CA PHE A 132 10.83 -15.59 -2.58
C PHE A 132 9.49 -15.98 -3.22
N ILE A 133 9.50 -16.38 -4.49
CA ILE A 133 8.29 -16.85 -5.20
C ILE A 133 7.70 -18.07 -4.50
N PHE A 134 8.54 -19.04 -4.11
CA PHE A 134 8.08 -20.21 -3.36
C PHE A 134 7.42 -19.84 -2.03
N SER A 135 8.01 -18.91 -1.27
CA SER A 135 7.44 -18.41 -0.02
C SER A 135 6.08 -17.77 -0.26
N LEU A 136 5.94 -16.91 -1.27
CA LEU A 136 4.66 -16.28 -1.62
C LEU A 136 3.60 -17.31 -2.02
N GLN A 137 3.98 -18.34 -2.77
CA GLN A 137 3.05 -19.41 -3.16
C GLN A 137 2.56 -20.23 -1.96
N GLN A 138 3.40 -20.49 -0.96
CA GLN A 138 2.97 -21.17 0.25
C GLN A 138 2.03 -20.30 1.09
N PHE A 139 2.35 -19.02 1.25
CA PHE A 139 1.47 -18.08 1.94
C PHE A 139 0.14 -17.84 1.21
N SER A 140 0.12 -17.91 -0.11
CA SER A 140 -1.12 -17.76 -0.88
C SER A 140 -2.09 -18.93 -0.69
N LYS A 141 -1.61 -20.12 -0.32
CA LYS A 141 -2.46 -21.29 -0.03
C LYS A 141 -3.21 -21.17 1.31
N ILE A 142 -2.70 -20.34 2.24
CA ILE A 142 -3.31 -20.11 3.55
C ILE A 142 -4.37 -18.99 3.47
N VAL A 143 -4.81 -18.63 2.28
CA VAL A 143 -5.70 -17.50 2.04
C VAL A 143 -7.08 -17.77 2.59
N ILE A 144 -7.51 -16.93 3.53
CA ILE A 144 -8.91 -16.74 3.87
C ILE A 144 -9.53 -15.92 2.74
N ASN A 145 -9.89 -16.57 1.65
CA ASN A 145 -10.74 -15.97 0.64
C ASN A 145 -12.14 -15.93 1.24
N LEU A 146 -12.70 -14.75 1.39
CA LEU A 146 -14.13 -14.59 1.57
C LEU A 146 -14.75 -14.83 0.18
N PRO A 147 -15.42 -15.99 -0.04
CA PRO A 147 -15.98 -16.32 -1.34
C PRO A 147 -17.22 -15.43 -1.60
N ASP A 148 -17.41 -15.12 -2.89
CA ASP A 148 -18.67 -14.63 -3.46
C ASP A 148 -19.23 -13.30 -2.93
N LEU A 149 -18.34 -12.33 -2.69
CA LEU A 149 -18.81 -10.95 -2.51
C LEU A 149 -19.02 -10.32 -3.92
N TYR A 150 -20.28 -10.04 -4.24
CA TYR A 150 -20.65 -9.26 -5.43
C TYR A 150 -21.08 -7.84 -5.02
N PRO A 151 -20.13 -6.97 -4.63
CA PRO A 151 -20.51 -5.62 -4.25
C PRO A 151 -20.94 -4.85 -5.50
N THR A 152 -22.11 -4.21 -5.40
CA THR A 152 -22.59 -3.27 -6.40
C THR A 152 -21.80 -1.94 -6.27
N VAL A 153 -21.76 -1.13 -7.31
CA VAL A 153 -21.14 0.21 -7.30
C VAL A 153 -21.61 1.04 -6.10
N THR A 154 -22.88 0.90 -5.71
CA THR A 154 -23.45 1.58 -4.52
C THR A 154 -22.74 1.20 -3.24
N HIS A 155 -22.38 -0.07 -3.05
CA HIS A 155 -21.65 -0.52 -1.86
C HIS A 155 -20.23 0.05 -1.81
N VAL A 156 -19.56 0.16 -2.96
CA VAL A 156 -18.23 0.78 -3.07
C VAL A 156 -18.29 2.27 -2.69
N ILE A 157 -19.25 3.00 -3.22
CA ILE A 157 -19.46 4.42 -2.91
C ILE A 157 -19.74 4.60 -1.42
N LEU A 158 -20.64 3.81 -0.85
CA LEU A 158 -21.01 3.87 0.56
C LEU A 158 -19.82 3.57 1.48
N PHE A 159 -18.98 2.61 1.11
CA PHE A 159 -17.76 2.28 1.84
C PHE A 159 -16.77 3.45 1.86
N TYR A 160 -16.52 4.10 0.70
CA TYR A 160 -15.66 5.28 0.66
C TYR A 160 -16.24 6.45 1.46
N LEU A 161 -17.56 6.63 1.44
CA LEU A 161 -18.23 7.67 2.20
C LEU A 161 -18.04 7.44 3.71
N ILE A 162 -18.18 6.19 4.18
CA ILE A 162 -17.92 5.81 5.57
C ILE A 162 -16.45 6.07 5.95
N ILE A 163 -15.50 5.72 5.09
CA ILE A 163 -14.07 5.98 5.34
C ILE A 163 -13.81 7.48 5.46
N ILE A 164 -14.33 8.29 4.54
CA ILE A 164 -14.16 9.75 4.58
C ILE A 164 -14.75 10.33 5.86
N LEU A 165 -15.95 9.91 6.26
CA LEU A 165 -16.57 10.33 7.53
C LEU A 165 -15.74 9.91 8.74
N ALA A 166 -15.22 8.68 8.76
CA ALA A 166 -14.37 8.18 9.83
C ALA A 166 -13.06 9.00 9.94
N ILE A 167 -12.40 9.26 8.81
CA ILE A 167 -11.17 10.06 8.76
C ILE A 167 -11.43 11.49 9.24
N THR A 168 -12.49 12.14 8.75
CA THR A 168 -12.85 13.53 9.16
C THR A 168 -13.18 13.59 10.65
N TYR A 169 -13.91 12.61 11.16
CA TYR A 169 -14.20 12.50 12.60
C TYR A 169 -12.92 12.35 13.43
N LEU A 170 -12.03 11.45 13.05
CA LEU A 170 -10.76 11.23 13.77
C LEU A 170 -9.84 12.45 13.74
N ILE A 171 -9.78 13.15 12.62
CA ILE A 171 -9.00 14.39 12.48
C ILE A 171 -9.59 15.48 13.40
N THR A 172 -10.90 15.63 13.40
CA THR A 172 -11.59 16.64 14.23
C THR A 172 -11.40 16.34 15.70
N ARG A 173 -11.55 15.09 16.13
CA ARG A 173 -11.33 14.65 17.52
C ARG A 173 -9.89 14.89 17.96
N LYS A 174 -8.91 14.58 17.13
CA LYS A 174 -7.48 14.82 17.42
C LYS A 174 -7.16 16.32 17.57
N ARG A 175 -7.82 17.18 16.79
CA ARG A 175 -7.70 18.65 16.92
C ARG A 175 -8.30 19.16 18.22
N GLN A 176 -9.44 18.63 18.65
CA GLN A 176 -10.07 19.03 19.91
C GLN A 176 -9.20 18.65 21.11
N VAL A 177 -8.68 17.42 21.15
CA VAL A 177 -7.78 16.96 22.23
C VAL A 177 -6.50 17.81 22.30
N LEU A 178 -5.91 18.20 21.16
CA LEU A 178 -4.73 19.07 21.14
C LEU A 178 -5.04 20.49 21.62
N ARG A 179 -6.24 21.03 21.37
CA ARG A 179 -6.67 22.34 21.91
C ARG A 179 -6.87 22.28 23.41
N PHE A 180 -7.39 21.18 23.97
CA PHE A 180 -7.56 21.02 25.43
C PHE A 180 -6.23 20.84 26.18
N ILE A 181 -5.16 20.39 25.54
CA ILE A 181 -3.83 20.18 26.16
C ILE A 181 -2.98 21.47 26.08
N CYS A 182 -3.30 22.39 25.17
CA CYS A 182 -2.58 23.67 24.99
C CYS A 182 -3.24 24.87 25.69
N CYS A 183 -4.37 24.69 26.39
CA CYS A 183 -4.93 25.62 27.35
C CYS A 183 -4.63 25.16 28.78
#